data_ace227fa0c940e0df06ff3407e5110d3
#
_entry.id   ace227fa0c940e0df06ff3407e5110d3
#
_cell.length_a   1.000
_cell.length_b   1.000
_cell.length_c   1.000
_cell.angle_alpha   90.00
_cell.angle_beta   90.00
_cell.angle_gamma   90.00
#
_symmetry.space_group_name_H-M   'P 1'
#
loop_
_entity.id
_entity.type
_entity.pdbx_description
1 polymer ?
#
loop_
_entity_poly.entity_id
_entity_poly.type
_entity_poly.pdbx_seq_one_letter_code
_entity_poly.pdbx_strand_id
1 'polypeptide(L)'
;MKLVETDTLRLVYASPAGDYLAPYAVQTLLNSLAAQNARFGYVPDGKVDVFLQDFADRGNASAVLGAPRNRIYLETAPPILSFETFSPGERLYTLANHELVHTVVGDQASAADARARRWLGGKVMPVPEHPESAIYNYLTNPRASSPRWYQEGSAVFMETWYGGGLGRAQGGYDEMVFRAMVRDNAAFYDPLGLVSKGTEVDFQTGSNAYLYGTRFLSYLALQYSPEKLIDWLRRADGTERYYSHDFERVYGKPLDAAWQDWVRWEHEFQEKNLASVRQQPITPYHEMARRGLGSIARASRSRGEKKM
;
A
#
# COMPACT_ATOMS: atom_id res chain seq x y z
N MET A 1 11.12 -10.16 26.42
CA MET A 1 10.01 -10.23 25.45
C MET A 1 8.77 -10.75 26.13
N LYS A 2 7.60 -10.19 25.83
CA LYS A 2 6.28 -10.68 26.24
C LYS A 2 5.46 -11.06 25.02
N LEU A 3 4.46 -11.91 25.24
CA LEU A 3 3.51 -12.38 24.24
C LEU A 3 2.09 -12.13 24.75
N VAL A 4 1.28 -11.50 23.91
CA VAL A 4 -0.18 -11.48 24.03
C VAL A 4 -0.76 -12.33 22.91
N GLU A 5 -1.59 -13.29 23.27
CA GLU A 5 -2.17 -14.22 22.31
C GLU A 5 -3.70 -14.16 22.36
N THR A 6 -4.30 -14.14 21.17
CA THR A 6 -5.76 -14.19 20.97
C THR A 6 -6.09 -15.35 20.03
N ASP A 7 -7.35 -15.51 19.64
CA ASP A 7 -7.75 -16.57 18.71
C ASP A 7 -7.13 -16.40 17.32
N THR A 8 -6.89 -15.15 16.89
CA THR A 8 -6.49 -14.83 15.51
C THR A 8 -5.11 -14.21 15.36
N LEU A 9 -4.49 -13.72 16.45
CA LEU A 9 -3.18 -13.09 16.40
C LEU A 9 -2.31 -13.38 17.63
N ARG A 10 -1.00 -13.17 17.46
CA ARG A 10 0.02 -13.23 18.52
C ARG A 10 0.85 -11.97 18.44
N LEU A 11 0.79 -11.12 19.46
CA LEU A 11 1.61 -9.91 19.58
C LEU A 11 2.82 -10.19 20.45
N VAL A 12 4.02 -10.02 19.88
CA VAL A 12 5.31 -10.12 20.57
C VAL A 12 5.88 -8.71 20.72
N TYR A 13 6.32 -8.34 21.91
CA TYR A 13 6.86 -7.01 22.21
C TYR A 13 7.91 -7.01 23.33
N ALA A 14 8.70 -5.94 23.41
CA ALA A 14 9.68 -5.75 24.47
C ALA A 14 9.02 -5.12 25.70
N SER A 15 9.17 -5.79 26.88
CA SER A 15 8.75 -5.26 28.17
C SER A 15 9.98 -4.67 28.90
N PRO A 16 9.83 -3.59 29.69
CA PRO A 16 8.57 -2.89 30.04
C PRO A 16 8.16 -1.83 29.02
N ALA A 17 9.01 -1.47 28.06
CA ALA A 17 8.76 -0.34 27.15
C ALA A 17 7.43 -0.45 26.36
N GLY A 18 7.08 -1.65 25.91
CA GLY A 18 5.85 -1.89 25.14
C GLY A 18 4.61 -2.17 25.99
N ASP A 19 4.72 -2.29 27.32
CA ASP A 19 3.60 -2.75 28.16
C ASP A 19 2.38 -1.84 28.10
N TYR A 20 2.55 -0.53 27.96
CA TYR A 20 1.45 0.42 27.86
C TYR A 20 0.78 0.42 26.49
N LEU A 21 1.54 0.11 25.44
CA LEU A 21 1.08 0.16 24.05
C LEU A 21 0.45 -1.14 23.57
N ALA A 22 0.90 -2.26 24.11
CA ALA A 22 0.50 -3.60 23.66
C ALA A 22 -1.02 -3.84 23.72
N PRO A 23 -1.77 -3.48 24.77
CA PRO A 23 -3.23 -3.65 24.79
C PRO A 23 -3.93 -2.88 23.68
N TYR A 24 -3.49 -1.65 23.42
CA TYR A 24 -4.02 -0.81 22.36
C TYR A 24 -3.71 -1.38 20.97
N ALA A 25 -2.48 -1.83 20.75
CA ALA A 25 -2.07 -2.46 19.50
C ALA A 25 -2.88 -3.73 19.20
N VAL A 26 -3.09 -4.58 20.21
CA VAL A 26 -3.93 -5.79 20.08
C VAL A 26 -5.37 -5.41 19.69
N GLN A 27 -5.97 -4.46 20.40
CA GLN A 27 -7.35 -4.05 20.12
C GLN A 27 -7.49 -3.45 18.71
N THR A 28 -6.53 -2.63 18.30
CA THR A 28 -6.49 -2.04 16.96
C THR A 28 -6.40 -3.12 15.88
N LEU A 29 -5.50 -4.08 16.04
CA LEU A 29 -5.33 -5.19 15.09
C LEU A 29 -6.57 -6.08 15.02
N LEU A 30 -7.22 -6.37 16.15
CA LEU A 30 -8.46 -7.16 16.17
C LEU A 30 -9.60 -6.44 15.48
N ASN A 31 -9.76 -5.15 15.72
CA ASN A 31 -10.78 -4.33 15.05
C ASN A 31 -10.55 -4.26 13.54
N SER A 32 -9.30 -4.04 13.13
CA SER A 32 -8.92 -4.05 11.72
C SER A 32 -9.18 -5.39 11.05
N LEU A 33 -8.80 -6.50 11.70
CA LEU A 33 -9.03 -7.84 11.17
C LEU A 33 -10.53 -8.17 11.06
N ALA A 34 -11.32 -7.75 12.04
CA ALA A 34 -12.78 -7.91 11.98
C ALA A 34 -13.40 -7.12 10.81
N ALA A 35 -12.95 -5.90 10.58
CA ALA A 35 -13.39 -5.09 9.44
C ALA A 35 -12.98 -5.71 8.09
N GLN A 36 -11.77 -6.25 7.99
CA GLN A 36 -11.28 -6.95 6.80
C GLN A 36 -12.12 -8.23 6.55
N ASN A 37 -12.39 -9.01 7.60
CA ASN A 37 -13.24 -10.20 7.48
C ASN A 37 -14.64 -9.83 6.97
N ALA A 38 -15.25 -8.81 7.52
CA ALA A 38 -16.58 -8.36 7.09
C ALA A 38 -16.62 -7.94 5.61
N ARG A 39 -15.54 -7.36 5.09
CA ARG A 39 -15.46 -6.87 3.71
C ARG A 39 -15.04 -7.94 2.71
N PHE A 40 -14.01 -8.70 3.04
CA PHE A 40 -13.39 -9.66 2.13
C PHE A 40 -13.84 -11.10 2.38
N GLY A 41 -14.50 -11.39 3.50
CA GLY A 41 -14.74 -12.76 3.96
C GLY A 41 -13.45 -13.49 4.32
N TYR A 42 -12.41 -12.74 4.68
CA TYR A 42 -11.10 -13.30 4.98
C TYR A 42 -11.03 -13.81 6.42
N VAL A 43 -10.56 -15.04 6.55
CA VAL A 43 -10.19 -15.64 7.84
C VAL A 43 -8.79 -16.21 7.68
N PRO A 44 -7.82 -15.80 8.50
CA PRO A 44 -6.47 -16.36 8.43
C PRO A 44 -6.46 -17.88 8.62
N ASP A 45 -5.62 -18.59 7.86
CA ASP A 45 -5.41 -20.04 8.04
C ASP A 45 -4.78 -20.39 9.40
N GLY A 46 -4.26 -19.40 10.10
CA GLY A 46 -3.69 -19.49 11.43
C GLY A 46 -3.51 -18.10 12.02
N LYS A 47 -2.99 -18.04 13.26
CA LYS A 47 -2.75 -16.76 13.92
C LYS A 47 -1.73 -15.93 13.15
N VAL A 48 -1.98 -14.63 13.00
CA VAL A 48 -1.00 -13.67 12.46
C VAL A 48 -0.02 -13.31 13.57
N ASP A 49 1.27 -13.46 13.30
CA ASP A 49 2.33 -13.04 14.23
C ASP A 49 2.62 -11.57 14.04
N VAL A 50 2.50 -10.76 15.07
CA VAL A 50 2.77 -9.32 15.05
C VAL A 50 3.93 -9.01 16.01
N PHE A 51 4.90 -8.28 15.51
CA PHE A 51 6.07 -7.84 16.27
C PHE A 51 6.01 -6.33 16.46
N LEU A 52 5.78 -5.90 17.71
CA LEU A 52 5.87 -4.49 18.08
C LEU A 52 7.32 -4.20 18.44
N GLN A 53 7.99 -3.40 17.62
CA GLN A 53 9.42 -3.17 17.66
C GLN A 53 9.74 -1.69 17.92
N ASP A 54 10.90 -1.46 18.51
CA ASP A 54 11.44 -0.14 18.77
C ASP A 54 12.98 -0.17 18.59
N PHE A 55 13.41 -0.69 17.45
CA PHE A 55 14.83 -0.83 17.13
C PHE A 55 15.37 0.24 16.20
N ALA A 56 14.49 1.06 15.64
CA ALA A 56 14.83 2.08 14.68
C ALA A 56 14.30 3.45 15.14
N ASP A 57 15.07 4.50 14.87
CA ASP A 57 14.66 5.90 15.14
C ASP A 57 13.57 6.39 14.15
N ARG A 58 13.13 5.50 13.27
CA ARG A 58 12.09 5.78 12.28
C ARG A 58 10.95 4.77 12.38
N GLY A 59 9.74 5.28 12.39
CA GLY A 59 8.57 4.44 12.34
C GLY A 59 8.23 3.98 10.93
N ASN A 60 7.98 2.71 10.80
CA ASN A 60 7.48 2.06 9.60
C ASN A 60 6.69 0.82 10.00
N ALA A 61 6.09 0.15 9.01
CA ALA A 61 5.51 -1.16 9.19
C ALA A 61 5.78 -2.01 7.95
N SER A 62 5.63 -3.31 8.09
CA SER A 62 5.70 -4.24 6.96
C SER A 62 4.92 -5.51 7.23
N ALA A 63 4.27 -6.05 6.21
CA ALA A 63 3.65 -7.36 6.21
C ALA A 63 4.50 -8.35 5.42
N VAL A 64 4.68 -9.53 5.96
CA VAL A 64 5.37 -10.64 5.31
C VAL A 64 4.41 -11.82 5.24
N LEU A 65 4.02 -12.15 4.02
CA LEU A 65 3.25 -13.36 3.75
C LEU A 65 4.19 -14.57 3.81
N GLY A 66 3.78 -15.63 4.46
CA GLY A 66 4.67 -16.78 4.55
C GLY A 66 4.11 -17.98 5.29
N ALA A 67 4.89 -19.06 5.24
CA ALA A 67 4.67 -20.26 6.04
C ALA A 67 5.60 -20.22 7.27
N PRO A 68 5.17 -20.75 8.42
CA PRO A 68 3.83 -21.29 8.66
C PRO A 68 2.76 -20.22 8.90
N ARG A 69 3.14 -18.95 9.09
CA ARG A 69 2.24 -17.84 9.44
C ARG A 69 2.60 -16.56 8.74
N ASN A 70 1.60 -15.71 8.51
CA ASN A 70 1.82 -14.32 8.12
C ASN A 70 2.38 -13.54 9.30
N ARG A 71 3.23 -12.56 9.01
CA ARG A 71 3.90 -11.72 10.01
C ARG A 71 3.70 -10.26 9.68
N ILE A 72 3.51 -9.46 10.73
CA ILE A 72 3.46 -8.00 10.64
C ILE A 72 4.50 -7.44 11.60
N TYR A 73 5.30 -6.49 11.14
CA TYR A 73 6.26 -5.74 11.94
C TYR A 73 5.78 -4.31 12.07
N LEU A 74 5.64 -3.82 13.28
CA LEU A 74 5.20 -2.45 13.59
C LEU A 74 6.31 -1.75 14.38
N GLU A 75 6.93 -0.74 13.79
CA GLU A 75 7.91 0.11 14.47
C GLU A 75 7.19 1.21 15.25
N THR A 76 7.53 1.40 16.53
CA THR A 76 6.85 2.34 17.42
C THR A 76 7.36 3.78 17.27
N ALA A 77 8.55 3.98 16.71
CA ALA A 77 9.14 5.30 16.48
C ALA A 77 8.25 6.17 15.56
N PRO A 78 8.32 7.50 15.62
CA PRO A 78 7.57 8.38 14.73
C PRO A 78 7.89 8.11 13.25
N PRO A 79 6.93 8.30 12.32
CA PRO A 79 7.20 8.19 10.89
C PRO A 79 8.26 9.21 10.47
N ILE A 80 9.13 8.80 9.55
CA ILE A 80 10.07 9.74 8.95
C ILE A 80 9.34 10.67 7.97
N LEU A 81 9.73 11.93 7.99
CA LEU A 81 9.19 12.95 7.09
C LEU A 81 9.61 12.78 5.61
N SER A 82 10.38 11.75 5.30
CA SER A 82 10.82 11.46 3.93
C SER A 82 9.66 11.09 3.00
N PHE A 83 8.59 10.55 3.55
CA PHE A 83 7.35 10.29 2.84
C PHE A 83 6.26 11.20 3.43
N GLU A 84 6.15 12.41 2.95
CA GLU A 84 5.09 13.36 3.36
C GLU A 84 3.68 12.90 2.94
N THR A 85 3.56 11.67 2.51
CA THR A 85 2.30 11.06 2.10
C THR A 85 1.45 10.57 3.27
N PHE A 86 1.97 10.64 4.51
CA PHE A 86 1.19 10.26 5.68
C PHE A 86 0.20 11.35 6.06
N SER A 87 -1.08 11.01 6.07
CA SER A 87 -2.10 11.88 6.65
C SER A 87 -1.93 12.00 8.16
N PRO A 88 -2.29 13.14 8.75
CA PRO A 88 -2.37 13.25 10.20
C PRO A 88 -3.50 12.34 10.71
N GLY A 89 -3.16 11.30 11.42
CA GLY A 89 -4.09 10.33 11.97
C GLY A 89 -3.46 9.56 13.11
N GLU A 90 -4.24 8.68 13.73
CA GLU A 90 -3.70 7.76 14.73
C GLU A 90 -2.85 6.71 14.02
N ARG A 91 -1.58 6.68 14.37
CA ARG A 91 -0.55 5.99 13.63
C ARG A 91 -0.67 4.47 13.66
N LEU A 92 -0.87 3.88 14.84
CA LEU A 92 -0.97 2.43 14.96
C LEU A 92 -2.20 1.90 14.23
N TYR A 93 -3.31 2.64 14.29
CA TYR A 93 -4.52 2.29 13.55
C TYR A 93 -4.28 2.32 12.04
N THR A 94 -3.65 3.38 11.53
CA THR A 94 -3.33 3.53 10.10
C THR A 94 -2.40 2.41 9.64
N LEU A 95 -1.28 2.17 10.35
CA LEU A 95 -0.33 1.13 10.00
C LEU A 95 -0.94 -0.28 10.12
N ALA A 96 -1.69 -0.55 11.18
CA ALA A 96 -2.35 -1.86 11.36
C ALA A 96 -3.34 -2.15 10.22
N ASN A 97 -4.14 -1.16 9.82
CA ASN A 97 -5.04 -1.31 8.67
C ASN A 97 -4.27 -1.53 7.37
N HIS A 98 -3.22 -0.76 7.13
CA HIS A 98 -2.39 -0.88 5.94
C HIS A 98 -1.78 -2.29 5.82
N GLU A 99 -1.07 -2.74 6.83
CA GLU A 99 -0.36 -4.03 6.81
C GLU A 99 -1.32 -5.23 6.79
N LEU A 100 -2.47 -5.10 7.46
CA LEU A 100 -3.49 -6.14 7.38
C LEU A 100 -4.12 -6.24 5.98
N VAL A 101 -4.22 -5.14 5.23
CA VAL A 101 -4.68 -5.21 3.83
C VAL A 101 -3.70 -6.02 2.99
N HIS A 102 -2.39 -5.82 3.13
CA HIS A 102 -1.40 -6.66 2.44
C HIS A 102 -1.60 -8.13 2.79
N THR A 103 -1.80 -8.41 4.09
CA THR A 103 -2.07 -9.78 4.56
C THR A 103 -3.34 -10.33 3.93
N VAL A 104 -4.44 -9.58 3.99
CA VAL A 104 -5.73 -10.03 3.45
C VAL A 104 -5.67 -10.21 1.93
N VAL A 105 -5.27 -9.20 1.19
CA VAL A 105 -5.26 -9.23 -0.28
C VAL A 105 -4.31 -10.31 -0.80
N GLY A 106 -3.16 -10.49 -0.16
CA GLY A 106 -2.15 -11.45 -0.59
C GLY A 106 -2.40 -12.89 -0.11
N ASP A 107 -3.13 -13.10 0.98
CA ASP A 107 -3.29 -14.42 1.61
C ASP A 107 -4.64 -15.10 1.36
N GLN A 108 -5.62 -14.40 0.80
CA GLN A 108 -6.89 -15.04 0.45
C GLN A 108 -6.70 -16.25 -0.46
N ALA A 109 -7.54 -17.26 -0.31
CA ALA A 109 -7.46 -18.51 -1.03
C ALA A 109 -8.85 -18.99 -1.47
N SER A 110 -8.95 -19.50 -2.69
CA SER A 110 -10.07 -20.32 -3.12
C SER A 110 -9.98 -21.72 -2.49
N ALA A 111 -11.03 -22.51 -2.58
CA ALA A 111 -11.00 -23.90 -2.15
C ALA A 111 -9.92 -24.72 -2.89
N ALA A 112 -9.62 -24.38 -4.15
CA ALA A 112 -8.53 -25.01 -4.91
C ALA A 112 -7.16 -24.65 -4.36
N ASP A 113 -6.92 -23.35 -4.02
CA ASP A 113 -5.67 -22.91 -3.44
C ASP A 113 -5.48 -23.51 -2.03
N ALA A 114 -6.53 -23.56 -1.23
CA ALA A 114 -6.51 -24.18 0.10
C ALA A 114 -6.20 -25.70 0.02
N ARG A 115 -6.71 -26.40 -0.99
CA ARG A 115 -6.32 -27.80 -1.24
C ARG A 115 -4.84 -27.91 -1.59
N ALA A 116 -4.33 -27.05 -2.48
CA ALA A 116 -2.93 -27.05 -2.86
C ALA A 116 -2.02 -26.78 -1.63
N ARG A 117 -2.39 -25.82 -0.76
CA ARG A 117 -1.68 -25.55 0.50
C ARG A 117 -1.58 -26.82 1.36
N ARG A 118 -2.67 -27.56 1.52
CA ARG A 118 -2.64 -28.82 2.30
C ARG A 118 -1.73 -29.88 1.68
N TRP A 119 -1.72 -30.00 0.35
CA TRP A 119 -0.90 -30.99 -0.35
C TRP A 119 0.58 -30.64 -0.35
N LEU A 120 0.91 -29.35 -0.43
CA LEU A 120 2.29 -28.85 -0.54
C LEU A 120 2.88 -28.38 0.80
N GLY A 121 2.18 -28.63 1.91
CA GLY A 121 2.67 -28.31 3.25
C GLY A 121 2.55 -26.83 3.63
N GLY A 122 1.76 -26.04 2.91
CA GLY A 122 1.50 -24.64 3.23
C GLY A 122 1.63 -23.68 2.06
N LYS A 123 1.74 -22.40 2.39
CA LYS A 123 1.97 -21.32 1.41
C LYS A 123 3.44 -21.30 0.99
N VAL A 124 3.69 -21.13 -0.29
CA VAL A 124 5.05 -20.99 -0.83
C VAL A 124 5.20 -19.61 -1.44
N MET A 125 6.19 -18.86 -1.01
CA MET A 125 6.56 -17.59 -1.59
C MET A 125 7.65 -17.79 -2.67
N PRO A 126 7.66 -17.00 -3.74
CA PRO A 126 8.70 -17.08 -4.75
C PRO A 126 10.08 -16.78 -4.16
N VAL A 127 11.04 -17.59 -4.50
CA VAL A 127 12.44 -17.41 -4.10
C VAL A 127 13.28 -17.35 -5.39
N PRO A 128 14.05 -16.27 -5.64
CA PRO A 128 14.80 -16.10 -6.88
C PRO A 128 15.77 -17.26 -7.19
N GLU A 129 16.38 -17.83 -6.16
CA GLU A 129 17.33 -18.96 -6.25
C GLU A 129 16.62 -20.28 -6.59
N HIS A 130 15.28 -20.32 -6.46
CA HIS A 130 14.43 -21.47 -6.68
C HIS A 130 13.26 -21.11 -7.60
N PRO A 131 13.48 -20.95 -8.93
CA PRO A 131 12.45 -20.49 -9.86
C PRO A 131 11.20 -21.40 -9.91
N GLU A 132 11.33 -22.67 -9.59
CA GLU A 132 10.20 -23.60 -9.41
C GLU A 132 9.23 -23.15 -8.30
N SER A 133 9.71 -22.40 -7.31
CA SER A 133 8.87 -21.84 -6.24
C SER A 133 7.75 -20.92 -6.78
N ALA A 134 7.95 -20.31 -7.95
CA ALA A 134 6.92 -19.49 -8.60
C ALA A 134 5.68 -20.32 -8.99
N ILE A 135 5.88 -21.58 -9.41
CA ILE A 135 4.78 -22.51 -9.74
C ILE A 135 4.01 -22.86 -8.44
N TYR A 136 4.74 -23.18 -7.38
CA TYR A 136 4.12 -23.49 -6.09
C TYR A 136 3.38 -22.27 -5.52
N ASN A 137 3.97 -21.08 -5.63
CA ASN A 137 3.29 -19.84 -5.25
C ASN A 137 1.99 -19.62 -6.05
N TYR A 138 2.04 -19.81 -7.37
CA TYR A 138 0.85 -19.69 -8.22
C TYR A 138 -0.26 -20.68 -7.81
N LEU A 139 0.09 -21.85 -7.32
CA LEU A 139 -0.87 -22.86 -6.86
C LEU A 139 -1.41 -22.58 -5.45
N THR A 140 -0.58 -22.05 -4.55
CA THR A 140 -0.89 -21.94 -3.12
C THR A 140 -1.26 -20.52 -2.68
N ASN A 141 -0.69 -19.50 -3.32
CA ASN A 141 -0.83 -18.11 -2.92
C ASN A 141 -0.69 -17.12 -4.08
N PRO A 142 -1.52 -17.24 -5.13
CA PRO A 142 -1.31 -16.52 -6.41
C PRO A 142 -1.30 -15.00 -6.28
N ARG A 143 -2.00 -14.43 -5.29
CA ARG A 143 -2.10 -12.97 -5.11
C ARG A 143 -0.89 -12.37 -4.41
N ALA A 144 -0.10 -13.18 -3.71
CA ALA A 144 1.12 -12.71 -3.04
C ALA A 144 2.19 -12.17 -4.01
N SER A 145 2.16 -12.61 -5.27
CA SER A 145 3.05 -12.15 -6.35
C SER A 145 2.46 -11.04 -7.20
N SER A 146 1.37 -10.41 -6.78
CA SER A 146 0.82 -9.25 -7.49
C SER A 146 1.81 -8.07 -7.41
N PRO A 147 1.85 -7.19 -8.43
CA PRO A 147 2.82 -6.10 -8.47
C PRO A 147 2.64 -5.13 -7.31
N ARG A 148 3.73 -4.47 -6.95
CA ARG A 148 3.77 -3.57 -5.80
C ARG A 148 2.71 -2.46 -5.86
N TRP A 149 2.49 -1.86 -7.03
CA TRP A 149 1.46 -0.82 -7.17
C TRP A 149 0.04 -1.31 -6.84
N TYR A 150 -0.26 -2.58 -7.17
CA TYR A 150 -1.53 -3.19 -6.80
C TYR A 150 -1.63 -3.40 -5.28
N GLN A 151 -0.56 -3.88 -4.67
CA GLN A 151 -0.50 -4.15 -3.23
C GLN A 151 -0.57 -2.85 -2.42
N GLU A 152 0.29 -1.89 -2.73
CA GLU A 152 0.36 -0.61 -2.02
C GLU A 152 -0.87 0.26 -2.28
N GLY A 153 -1.33 0.30 -3.52
CA GLY A 153 -2.55 1.03 -3.87
C GLY A 153 -3.77 0.51 -3.13
N SER A 154 -3.93 -0.83 -3.01
CA SER A 154 -5.03 -1.42 -2.25
C SER A 154 -4.91 -1.11 -0.76
N ALA A 155 -3.70 -1.17 -0.19
CA ALA A 155 -3.48 -0.87 1.22
C ALA A 155 -3.80 0.60 1.54
N VAL A 156 -3.30 1.55 0.74
CA VAL A 156 -3.58 2.99 0.92
C VAL A 156 -5.05 3.34 0.71
N PHE A 157 -5.70 2.75 -0.29
CA PHE A 157 -7.12 2.96 -0.49
C PHE A 157 -7.94 2.47 0.71
N MET A 158 -7.67 1.25 1.18
CA MET A 158 -8.41 0.64 2.29
C MET A 158 -8.13 1.31 3.64
N GLU A 159 -6.87 1.70 3.93
CA GLU A 159 -6.56 2.45 5.16
C GLU A 159 -7.35 3.76 5.23
N THR A 160 -7.49 4.44 4.08
CA THR A 160 -8.25 5.68 3.96
C THR A 160 -9.75 5.42 4.15
N TRP A 161 -10.27 4.39 3.51
CA TRP A 161 -11.69 4.05 3.64
C TRP A 161 -12.06 3.64 5.07
N TYR A 162 -11.25 2.80 5.72
CA TYR A 162 -11.45 2.43 7.12
C TYR A 162 -11.22 3.60 8.08
N GLY A 163 -10.38 4.55 7.69
CA GLY A 163 -10.20 5.81 8.40
C GLY A 163 -11.34 6.83 8.25
N GLY A 164 -12.49 6.41 7.70
CA GLY A 164 -13.64 7.30 7.49
C GLY A 164 -13.39 8.37 6.42
N GLY A 165 -12.54 8.09 5.45
CA GLY A 165 -12.12 9.01 4.40
C GLY A 165 -10.89 9.85 4.77
N LEU A 166 -10.33 9.65 5.96
CA LEU A 166 -9.09 10.32 6.37
C LEU A 166 -7.90 9.40 6.11
N GLY A 167 -7.14 9.70 5.08
CA GLY A 167 -5.98 8.90 4.70
C GLY A 167 -5.27 9.40 3.45
N ARG A 168 -4.23 8.69 3.05
CA ARG A 168 -3.35 9.07 1.94
C ARG A 168 -4.06 9.12 0.59
N ALA A 169 -5.10 8.30 0.36
CA ALA A 169 -5.83 8.29 -0.90
C ALA A 169 -6.53 9.62 -1.21
N GLN A 170 -6.76 10.45 -0.19
CA GLN A 170 -7.28 11.81 -0.32
C GLN A 170 -6.22 12.88 0.00
N GLY A 171 -4.95 12.49 0.01
CA GLY A 171 -3.84 13.38 0.32
C GLY A 171 -3.55 14.38 -0.80
N GLY A 172 -3.38 15.66 -0.43
CA GLY A 172 -3.02 16.71 -1.39
C GLY A 172 -1.63 16.52 -2.02
N TYR A 173 -0.77 15.70 -1.42
CA TYR A 173 0.56 15.41 -1.97
C TYR A 173 0.48 14.62 -3.28
N ASP A 174 -0.25 13.50 -3.31
CA ASP A 174 -0.40 12.67 -4.49
C ASP A 174 -1.03 13.47 -5.64
N GLU A 175 -2.06 14.24 -5.31
CA GLU A 175 -2.69 15.12 -6.28
C GLU A 175 -1.74 16.19 -6.80
N MET A 176 -0.91 16.78 -5.94
CA MET A 176 0.11 17.75 -6.33
C MET A 176 1.14 17.15 -7.31
N VAL A 177 1.57 15.89 -7.08
CA VAL A 177 2.53 15.22 -7.95
C VAL A 177 1.93 15.03 -9.35
N PHE A 178 0.74 14.45 -9.47
CA PHE A 178 0.09 14.26 -10.77
C PHE A 178 -0.25 15.58 -11.44
N ARG A 179 -0.64 16.61 -10.69
CA ARG A 179 -0.84 17.96 -11.22
C ARG A 179 0.44 18.57 -11.78
N ALA A 180 1.58 18.36 -11.11
CA ALA A 180 2.88 18.79 -11.62
C ALA A 180 3.26 18.03 -12.89
N MET A 181 3.03 16.72 -12.93
CA MET A 181 3.27 15.91 -14.13
C MET A 181 2.46 16.40 -15.34
N VAL A 182 1.19 16.70 -15.16
CA VAL A 182 0.32 17.23 -16.23
C VAL A 182 0.80 18.61 -16.65
N ARG A 183 1.13 19.50 -15.69
CA ARG A 183 1.67 20.83 -16.00
C ARG A 183 2.94 20.78 -16.86
N ASP A 184 3.81 19.83 -16.56
CA ASP A 184 5.14 19.72 -17.19
C ASP A 184 5.14 18.74 -18.38
N ASN A 185 3.96 18.24 -18.76
CA ASN A 185 3.77 17.26 -19.83
C ASN A 185 4.67 16.01 -19.65
N ALA A 186 4.81 15.56 -18.40
CA ALA A 186 5.59 14.38 -18.06
C ALA A 186 4.87 13.10 -18.48
N ALA A 187 5.64 12.11 -18.92
CA ALA A 187 5.08 10.80 -19.25
C ALA A 187 4.60 10.04 -17.99
N PHE A 188 3.45 9.41 -18.11
CA PHE A 188 2.95 8.49 -17.09
C PHE A 188 3.49 7.09 -17.33
N TYR A 189 3.85 6.40 -16.28
CA TYR A 189 4.19 4.98 -16.35
C TYR A 189 2.96 4.13 -16.64
N ASP A 190 3.15 3.07 -17.42
CA ASP A 190 2.19 1.97 -17.51
C ASP A 190 2.39 0.97 -16.33
N PRO A 191 1.47 0.00 -16.14
CA PRO A 191 1.57 -0.95 -15.04
C PRO A 191 2.84 -1.78 -15.04
N LEU A 192 3.40 -2.08 -16.21
CA LEU A 192 4.64 -2.84 -16.36
C LEU A 192 5.86 -1.95 -16.10
N GLY A 193 5.82 -0.71 -16.58
CA GLY A 193 6.86 0.29 -16.34
C GLY A 193 7.10 0.55 -14.86
N LEU A 194 6.04 0.56 -14.05
CA LEU A 194 6.13 0.75 -12.60
C LEU A 194 6.89 -0.36 -11.87
N VAL A 195 6.95 -1.56 -12.41
CA VAL A 195 7.62 -2.72 -11.78
C VAL A 195 8.92 -3.11 -12.49
N SER A 196 9.28 -2.41 -13.56
CA SER A 196 10.52 -2.68 -14.28
C SER A 196 11.75 -2.22 -13.48
N LYS A 197 12.84 -2.97 -13.58
CA LYS A 197 14.10 -2.62 -12.91
C LYS A 197 14.67 -1.26 -13.33
N GLY A 198 14.34 -0.78 -14.52
CA GLY A 198 14.75 0.55 -15.00
C GLY A 198 14.20 1.69 -14.14
N THR A 199 13.05 1.50 -13.50
CA THR A 199 12.48 2.49 -12.57
C THR A 199 13.11 2.44 -11.18
N GLU A 200 13.81 1.39 -10.82
CA GLU A 200 14.50 1.26 -9.52
C GLU A 200 15.72 2.19 -9.40
N VAL A 201 16.15 2.78 -10.50
CA VAL A 201 17.26 3.76 -10.53
C VAL A 201 16.80 5.14 -10.09
N ASP A 202 15.51 5.44 -10.21
CA ASP A 202 14.93 6.68 -9.74
C ASP A 202 14.71 6.63 -8.23
N PHE A 203 15.15 7.67 -7.53
CA PHE A 203 14.92 7.85 -6.09
C PHE A 203 13.44 7.70 -5.69
N GLN A 204 12.52 8.06 -6.57
CA GLN A 204 11.08 7.97 -6.33
C GLN A 204 10.46 6.60 -6.64
N THR A 205 11.23 5.64 -7.09
CA THR A 205 10.72 4.32 -7.49
C THR A 205 9.90 3.65 -6.40
N GLY A 206 10.36 3.73 -5.16
CA GLY A 206 9.61 3.23 -4.01
C GLY A 206 8.25 3.89 -3.85
N SER A 207 8.17 5.21 -4.06
CA SER A 207 6.96 6.02 -3.90
C SER A 207 6.00 5.87 -5.07
N ASN A 208 6.48 5.64 -6.28
CA ASN A 208 5.64 5.55 -7.48
C ASN A 208 4.59 4.43 -7.38
N ALA A 209 4.91 3.31 -6.77
CA ALA A 209 3.95 2.23 -6.56
C ALA A 209 2.76 2.69 -5.71
N TYR A 210 3.02 3.47 -4.65
CA TYR A 210 1.97 4.07 -3.82
C TYR A 210 1.16 5.10 -4.60
N LEU A 211 1.83 6.07 -5.23
CA LEU A 211 1.20 7.17 -5.95
C LEU A 211 0.28 6.65 -7.05
N TYR A 212 0.80 5.89 -7.98
CA TYR A 212 0.05 5.38 -9.13
C TYR A 212 -1.01 4.38 -8.72
N GLY A 213 -0.66 3.44 -7.83
CA GLY A 213 -1.60 2.44 -7.33
C GLY A 213 -2.79 3.10 -6.65
N THR A 214 -2.55 4.01 -5.71
CA THR A 214 -3.60 4.73 -4.99
C THR A 214 -4.50 5.52 -5.92
N ARG A 215 -3.93 6.28 -6.85
CA ARG A 215 -4.71 7.10 -7.80
C ARG A 215 -5.55 6.24 -8.75
N PHE A 216 -4.97 5.16 -9.27
CA PHE A 216 -5.71 4.23 -10.14
C PHE A 216 -6.85 3.53 -9.40
N LEU A 217 -6.61 3.02 -8.18
CA LEU A 217 -7.66 2.36 -7.40
C LEU A 217 -8.76 3.35 -6.97
N SER A 218 -8.37 4.58 -6.62
CA SER A 218 -9.34 5.65 -6.32
C SER A 218 -10.19 6.01 -7.53
N TYR A 219 -9.58 6.08 -8.72
CA TYR A 219 -10.30 6.26 -9.99
C TYR A 219 -11.31 5.13 -10.22
N LEU A 220 -10.90 3.87 -10.04
CA LEU A 220 -11.82 2.73 -10.22
C LEU A 220 -12.99 2.79 -9.23
N ALA A 221 -12.73 3.13 -7.97
CA ALA A 221 -13.79 3.28 -6.97
C ALA A 221 -14.75 4.43 -7.32
N LEU A 222 -14.23 5.53 -7.85
CA LEU A 222 -15.02 6.69 -8.28
C LEU A 222 -15.87 6.38 -9.52
N GLN A 223 -15.29 5.70 -10.51
CA GLN A 223 -15.97 5.44 -11.80
C GLN A 223 -16.98 4.30 -11.73
N TYR A 224 -16.73 3.32 -10.87
CA TYR A 224 -17.57 2.14 -10.76
C TYR A 224 -18.23 2.03 -9.39
N SER A 225 -17.48 1.60 -8.38
CA SER A 225 -17.81 1.68 -6.95
C SER A 225 -16.69 1.06 -6.10
N PRO A 226 -16.62 1.38 -4.81
CA PRO A 226 -15.71 0.70 -3.89
C PRO A 226 -15.98 -0.80 -3.75
N GLU A 227 -17.25 -1.24 -3.85
CA GLU A 227 -17.63 -2.65 -3.76
C GLU A 227 -17.06 -3.44 -4.93
N LYS A 228 -17.09 -2.86 -6.14
CA LYS A 228 -16.51 -3.48 -7.33
C LYS A 228 -14.98 -3.61 -7.22
N LEU A 229 -14.34 -2.64 -6.54
CA LEU A 229 -12.92 -2.75 -6.21
C LEU A 229 -12.66 -3.93 -5.26
N ILE A 230 -13.48 -4.12 -4.22
CA ILE A 230 -13.39 -5.28 -3.32
C ILE A 230 -13.54 -6.58 -4.08
N ASP A 231 -14.48 -6.66 -5.03
CA ASP A 231 -14.69 -7.86 -5.86
C ASP A 231 -13.44 -8.23 -6.67
N TRP A 232 -12.70 -7.24 -7.15
CA TRP A 232 -11.42 -7.46 -7.83
C TRP A 232 -10.28 -7.86 -6.89
N LEU A 233 -10.21 -7.23 -5.71
CA LEU A 233 -9.18 -7.52 -4.71
C LEU A 233 -9.40 -8.88 -4.02
N ARG A 234 -10.62 -9.40 -4.05
CA ARG A 234 -10.98 -10.67 -3.41
C ARG A 234 -10.41 -11.86 -4.18
N ARG A 235 -9.94 -12.86 -3.43
CA ARG A 235 -9.63 -14.18 -3.96
C ARG A 235 -10.52 -15.24 -3.28
N ALA A 236 -11.43 -15.81 -4.05
CA ALA A 236 -12.41 -16.82 -3.60
C ALA A 236 -12.71 -17.78 -4.74
N ASP A 237 -13.62 -18.74 -4.51
CA ASP A 237 -14.12 -19.58 -5.58
C ASP A 237 -14.85 -18.74 -6.64
N GLY A 238 -14.59 -19.04 -7.90
CA GLY A 238 -15.13 -18.29 -9.05
C GLY A 238 -14.34 -17.05 -9.45
N THR A 239 -13.26 -16.70 -8.72
CA THR A 239 -12.35 -15.64 -9.14
C THR A 239 -11.14 -16.19 -9.89
N GLU A 240 -10.54 -15.37 -10.76
CA GLU A 240 -9.32 -15.73 -11.46
C GLU A 240 -8.10 -15.67 -10.52
N ARG A 241 -7.11 -16.54 -10.76
CA ARG A 241 -5.88 -16.59 -9.96
C ARG A 241 -5.05 -15.32 -10.10
N TYR A 242 -4.83 -14.91 -11.35
CA TYR A 242 -3.99 -13.77 -11.64
C TYR A 242 -4.81 -12.47 -11.59
N TYR A 243 -4.29 -11.47 -10.94
CA TYR A 243 -4.99 -10.21 -10.66
C TYR A 243 -5.49 -9.49 -11.93
N SER A 244 -4.72 -9.54 -13.04
CA SER A 244 -5.11 -8.87 -14.29
C SER A 244 -6.24 -9.60 -15.03
N HIS A 245 -6.26 -10.94 -15.01
CA HIS A 245 -7.38 -11.71 -15.57
C HIS A 245 -8.66 -11.51 -14.74
N ASP A 246 -8.51 -11.45 -13.42
CA ASP A 246 -9.64 -11.16 -12.55
C ASP A 246 -10.16 -9.74 -12.72
N PHE A 247 -9.28 -8.79 -13.06
CA PHE A 247 -9.66 -7.45 -13.44
C PHE A 247 -10.63 -7.47 -14.65
N GLU A 248 -10.27 -8.18 -15.70
CA GLU A 248 -11.09 -8.30 -16.88
C GLU A 248 -12.45 -8.96 -16.57
N ARG A 249 -12.47 -10.00 -15.74
CA ARG A 249 -13.70 -10.62 -15.24
C ARG A 249 -14.60 -9.61 -14.52
N VAL A 250 -14.04 -8.77 -13.67
CA VAL A 250 -14.80 -7.82 -12.83
C VAL A 250 -15.23 -6.58 -13.61
N TYR A 251 -14.34 -6.01 -14.42
CA TYR A 251 -14.58 -4.72 -15.10
C TYR A 251 -15.02 -4.85 -16.56
N GLY A 252 -14.93 -6.05 -17.15
CA GLY A 252 -15.34 -6.32 -18.53
C GLY A 252 -14.40 -5.73 -19.59
N LYS A 253 -13.18 -5.34 -19.20
CA LYS A 253 -12.14 -4.84 -20.09
C LYS A 253 -10.73 -5.14 -19.57
N PRO A 254 -9.72 -5.20 -20.45
CA PRO A 254 -8.34 -5.41 -20.05
C PRO A 254 -7.83 -4.33 -19.10
N LEU A 255 -6.95 -4.71 -18.18
CA LEU A 255 -6.33 -3.80 -17.20
C LEU A 255 -5.62 -2.61 -17.88
N ASP A 256 -4.85 -2.88 -18.93
CA ASP A 256 -4.11 -1.83 -19.66
C ASP A 256 -5.06 -0.79 -20.28
N ALA A 257 -6.19 -1.23 -20.82
CA ALA A 257 -7.19 -0.32 -21.36
C ALA A 257 -7.79 0.57 -20.25
N ALA A 258 -8.09 -0.01 -19.09
CA ALA A 258 -8.59 0.76 -17.94
C ALA A 258 -7.52 1.74 -17.39
N TRP A 259 -6.26 1.34 -17.43
CA TRP A 259 -5.15 2.22 -17.04
C TRP A 259 -5.02 3.42 -17.97
N GLN A 260 -5.14 3.22 -19.28
CA GLN A 260 -5.14 4.31 -20.25
C GLN A 260 -6.37 5.22 -20.08
N ASP A 261 -7.54 4.67 -19.72
CA ASP A 261 -8.73 5.45 -19.39
C ASP A 261 -8.48 6.35 -18.18
N TRP A 262 -7.85 5.79 -17.13
CA TRP A 262 -7.44 6.56 -15.96
C TRP A 262 -6.44 7.66 -16.31
N VAL A 263 -5.41 7.38 -17.10
CA VAL A 263 -4.42 8.41 -17.50
C VAL A 263 -5.09 9.59 -18.21
N ARG A 264 -6.02 9.31 -19.14
CA ARG A 264 -6.80 10.38 -19.80
C ARG A 264 -7.64 11.18 -18.79
N TRP A 265 -8.35 10.48 -17.92
CA TRP A 265 -9.15 11.11 -16.87
C TRP A 265 -8.29 11.94 -15.91
N GLU A 266 -7.12 11.46 -15.53
CA GLU A 266 -6.19 12.19 -14.65
C GLU A 266 -5.69 13.49 -15.32
N HIS A 267 -5.36 13.45 -16.61
CA HIS A 267 -5.02 14.65 -17.35
C HIS A 267 -6.15 15.70 -17.34
N GLU A 268 -7.36 15.29 -17.68
CA GLU A 268 -8.52 16.21 -17.68
C GLU A 268 -8.82 16.77 -16.28
N PHE A 269 -8.72 15.92 -15.26
CA PHE A 269 -8.93 16.30 -13.86
C PHE A 269 -7.90 17.32 -13.40
N GLN A 270 -6.63 17.08 -13.69
CA GLN A 270 -5.55 17.99 -13.28
C GLN A 270 -5.49 19.27 -14.10
N GLU A 271 -5.88 19.27 -15.36
CA GLU A 271 -6.03 20.50 -16.14
C GLU A 271 -7.10 21.42 -15.55
N LYS A 272 -8.24 20.88 -15.11
CA LYS A 272 -9.28 21.63 -14.39
C LYS A 272 -8.75 22.21 -13.08
N ASN A 273 -8.01 21.40 -12.31
CA ASN A 273 -7.36 21.84 -11.08
C ASN A 273 -6.34 22.96 -11.34
N LEU A 274 -5.49 22.82 -12.35
CA LEU A 274 -4.53 23.85 -12.74
C LEU A 274 -5.21 25.15 -13.12
N ALA A 275 -6.31 25.10 -13.87
CA ALA A 275 -7.08 26.28 -14.23
C ALA A 275 -7.60 27.01 -12.98
N SER A 276 -8.09 26.26 -11.98
CA SER A 276 -8.53 26.83 -10.70
C SER A 276 -7.37 27.43 -9.88
N VAL A 277 -6.27 26.68 -9.74
CA VAL A 277 -5.10 27.12 -8.95
C VAL A 277 -4.48 28.39 -9.55
N ARG A 278 -4.41 28.50 -10.88
CA ARG A 278 -3.84 29.67 -11.59
C ARG A 278 -4.65 30.96 -11.41
N GLN A 279 -5.90 30.87 -10.93
CA GLN A 279 -6.70 32.06 -10.59
C GLN A 279 -6.26 32.70 -9.27
N GLN A 280 -5.48 31.98 -8.47
CA GLN A 280 -4.97 32.48 -7.18
C GLN A 280 -3.59 33.13 -7.37
N PRO A 281 -3.26 34.19 -6.63
CA PRO A 281 -1.95 34.82 -6.71
C PRO A 281 -0.89 33.85 -6.18
N ILE A 282 0.23 33.77 -6.89
CA ILE A 282 1.40 33.02 -6.43
C ILE A 282 2.09 33.82 -5.33
N THR A 283 2.33 33.20 -4.18
CA THR A 283 3.17 33.78 -3.12
C THR A 283 4.56 34.10 -3.69
N PRO A 284 5.04 35.34 -3.59
CA PRO A 284 6.38 35.66 -4.03
C PRO A 284 7.42 34.78 -3.36
N TYR A 285 8.30 34.19 -4.15
CA TYR A 285 9.40 33.37 -3.65
C TYR A 285 10.73 33.78 -4.27
N HIS A 286 11.81 33.47 -3.56
CA HIS A 286 13.16 33.62 -4.05
C HIS A 286 13.81 32.25 -4.14
N GLU A 287 14.26 31.89 -5.34
CA GLU A 287 14.95 30.62 -5.56
C GLU A 287 16.35 30.67 -4.94
N MET A 288 16.62 29.83 -3.95
CA MET A 288 17.91 29.79 -3.26
C MET A 288 18.87 28.78 -3.88
N ALA A 289 18.36 27.76 -4.57
CA ALA A 289 19.17 26.76 -5.25
C ALA A 289 18.53 26.39 -6.58
N ARG A 290 19.29 26.47 -7.66
CA ARG A 290 18.81 26.14 -9.02
C ARG A 290 18.84 24.65 -9.32
N ARG A 291 19.52 23.85 -8.51
CA ARG A 291 19.62 22.40 -8.64
C ARG A 291 19.22 21.77 -7.32
N GLY A 292 18.18 20.96 -7.35
CA GLY A 292 17.82 20.08 -6.26
C GLY A 292 18.48 18.71 -6.42
N LEU A 293 18.50 17.94 -5.35
CA LEU A 293 18.96 16.55 -5.37
C LEU A 293 17.88 15.56 -5.88
N GLY A 294 16.76 16.09 -6.39
CA GLY A 294 15.60 15.24 -6.78
C GLY A 294 14.94 14.55 -5.59
N SER A 295 15.28 14.96 -4.37
CA SER A 295 14.77 14.38 -3.14
C SER A 295 13.64 15.22 -2.56
N ILE A 296 12.74 14.57 -1.83
CA ILE A 296 11.76 15.21 -0.95
C ILE A 296 12.37 15.73 0.35
N ALA A 297 13.71 15.65 0.49
CA ALA A 297 14.41 16.18 1.66
C ALA A 297 14.19 17.68 1.80
N ARG A 298 13.88 18.12 3.02
CA ARG A 298 13.70 19.54 3.33
C ARG A 298 15.05 20.24 3.43
N ALA A 299 15.20 21.34 2.72
CA ALA A 299 16.29 22.25 2.96
C ALA A 299 15.98 23.11 4.19
N SER A 300 16.92 23.23 5.12
CA SER A 300 16.82 24.12 6.27
C SER A 300 17.96 25.14 6.23
N ARG A 301 17.64 26.38 6.57
CA ARG A 301 18.62 27.45 6.68
C ARG A 301 19.10 27.55 8.13
N SER A 302 20.42 27.41 8.35
CA SER A 302 21.01 27.67 9.65
C SER A 302 20.97 29.16 10.00
N ARG A 303 20.64 29.49 11.25
CA ARG A 303 20.73 30.88 11.75
C ARG A 303 22.19 31.25 11.90
N GLY A 304 22.66 32.22 11.12
CA GLY A 304 24.00 32.76 11.22
C GLY A 304 25.02 32.30 10.18
N GLU A 305 24.70 31.32 9.35
CA GLU A 305 25.56 30.91 8.25
C GLU A 305 25.25 31.64 6.95
N LYS A 306 26.27 32.15 6.29
CA LYS A 306 26.16 32.79 4.96
C LYS A 306 26.24 31.77 3.82
N LYS A 307 26.49 30.50 4.13
CA LYS A 307 26.51 29.39 3.15
C LYS A 307 25.45 28.34 3.51
N MET A 308 24.77 27.87 2.52
CA MET A 308 23.88 26.69 2.58
C MET A 308 24.70 25.43 2.37
#